data_9b37911461f7708808ed6915abaeca72
#
_entry.id   9b37911461f7708808ed6915abaeca72
#
_cell.length_a   1.000
_cell.length_b   1.000
_cell.length_c   1.000
_cell.angle_alpha   90.00
_cell.angle_beta   90.00
_cell.angle_gamma   90.00
#
_symmetry.space_group_name_H-M   'P 1'
#
loop_
_entity.id
_entity.type
_entity.pdbx_description
1 polymer ?
#
loop_
_entity_poly.entity_id
_entity_poly.type
_entity_poly.pdbx_seq_one_letter_code
_entity_poly.pdbx_strand_id
1 'polypeptide(L)'
;MKRIIAAALVTSFALVVPAGMAWAGNNDVVERGSCDGGSEWKLKLSPDNGRIEAEFEVDQNVSGDQWRVKIRHDGDRVFRDTATTGGASGSFTVRIVENDNAGTDAFKAKARNLSTDEVCVGTASF
;
A
#
# COMPACT_ATOMS: atom_id res chain seq x y z
N MET A 1 19.04 49.83 -41.87
CA MET A 1 19.39 49.19 -40.59
C MET A 1 18.38 48.10 -40.28
N LYS A 2 18.78 46.87 -40.37
CA LYS A 2 17.95 45.72 -40.05
C LYS A 2 18.15 45.38 -38.56
N ARG A 3 17.10 45.53 -37.77
CA ARG A 3 17.12 45.05 -36.39
C ARG A 3 16.76 43.55 -36.37
N ILE A 4 17.69 42.72 -35.95
CA ILE A 4 17.44 41.29 -35.72
C ILE A 4 16.87 41.18 -34.33
N ILE A 5 15.59 40.81 -34.23
CA ILE A 5 14.97 40.45 -32.97
C ILE A 5 15.23 38.97 -32.80
N ALA A 6 16.15 38.61 -31.88
CA ALA A 6 16.33 37.23 -31.47
C ALA A 6 15.17 36.87 -30.54
N ALA A 7 14.21 36.09 -31.02
CA ALA A 7 13.21 35.48 -30.18
C ALA A 7 13.87 34.35 -29.38
N ALA A 8 14.06 34.57 -28.09
CA ALA A 8 14.47 33.51 -27.19
C ALA A 8 13.30 32.53 -27.03
N LEU A 9 13.40 31.36 -27.65
CA LEU A 9 12.50 30.24 -27.36
C LEU A 9 12.81 29.75 -25.95
N VAL A 10 11.98 30.14 -25.01
CA VAL A 10 11.97 29.51 -23.69
C VAL A 10 11.27 28.17 -23.85
N THR A 11 12.05 27.11 -23.99
CA THR A 11 11.53 25.73 -23.93
C THR A 11 11.23 25.45 -22.47
N SER A 12 9.98 25.58 -22.07
CA SER A 12 9.50 25.12 -20.79
C SER A 12 9.49 23.58 -20.80
N PHE A 13 10.48 22.99 -20.15
CA PHE A 13 10.42 21.57 -19.85
C PHE A 13 9.37 21.35 -18.77
N ALA A 14 8.20 20.88 -19.15
CA ALA A 14 7.23 20.36 -18.18
C ALA A 14 7.76 19.03 -17.66
N LEU A 15 8.18 19.00 -16.39
CA LEU A 15 8.43 17.77 -15.67
C LEU A 15 7.08 17.06 -15.49
N VAL A 16 6.81 16.07 -16.33
CA VAL A 16 5.66 15.18 -16.14
C VAL A 16 6.04 14.22 -15.04
N VAL A 17 5.57 14.47 -13.82
CA VAL A 17 5.63 13.49 -12.72
C VAL A 17 4.54 12.46 -13.00
N PRO A 18 4.85 11.15 -13.18
CA PRO A 18 3.81 10.16 -13.39
C PRO A 18 2.87 10.13 -12.19
N ALA A 19 1.56 10.21 -12.46
CA ALA A 19 0.53 10.08 -11.44
C ALA A 19 0.66 8.70 -10.79
N GLY A 20 0.85 8.64 -9.45
CA GLY A 20 0.94 7.40 -8.69
C GLY A 20 2.23 7.18 -7.90
N MET A 21 3.21 8.08 -7.98
CA MET A 21 4.30 8.06 -7.01
C MET A 21 3.81 8.62 -5.68
N ALA A 22 3.30 7.72 -4.81
CA ALA A 22 3.17 8.05 -3.41
C ALA A 22 4.58 8.25 -2.84
N TRP A 23 4.82 9.40 -2.23
CA TRP A 23 6.04 9.60 -1.46
C TRP A 23 5.96 8.73 -0.22
N ALA A 24 6.45 7.49 -0.32
CA ALA A 24 6.75 6.67 0.84
C ALA A 24 8.05 7.18 1.46
N GLY A 25 8.27 6.96 2.75
CA GLY A 25 9.55 7.20 3.39
C GLY A 25 10.69 6.52 2.62
N ASN A 26 11.93 6.88 2.88
CA ASN A 26 13.10 6.29 2.22
C ASN A 26 13.10 4.77 2.40
N ASN A 27 13.14 4.02 1.28
CA ASN A 27 13.16 2.57 1.18
C ASN A 27 11.84 1.86 1.55
N ASP A 28 10.75 2.59 1.70
CA ASP A 28 9.43 1.97 1.86
C ASP A 28 8.93 1.44 0.51
N VAL A 29 8.26 0.29 0.56
CA VAL A 29 7.48 -0.24 -0.56
C VAL A 29 6.02 -0.07 -0.25
N VAL A 30 5.26 0.54 -1.14
CA VAL A 30 3.80 0.73 -0.99
C VAL A 30 3.10 0.21 -2.21
N GLU A 31 2.21 -0.76 -2.00
CA GLU A 31 1.31 -1.28 -3.03
C GLU A 31 -0.14 -1.00 -2.64
N ARG A 32 -0.98 -0.73 -3.63
CA ARG A 32 -2.40 -0.42 -3.46
C ARG A 32 -3.23 -1.15 -4.48
N GLY A 33 -4.47 -1.44 -4.14
CA GLY A 33 -5.39 -2.04 -5.07
C GLY A 33 -6.83 -1.99 -4.58
N SER A 34 -7.73 -2.49 -5.43
CA SER A 34 -9.14 -2.61 -5.12
C SER A 34 -9.48 -4.01 -4.66
N CYS A 35 -10.43 -4.11 -3.74
CA CYS A 35 -11.05 -5.36 -3.34
C CYS A 35 -12.20 -5.71 -4.30
N ASP A 36 -12.77 -6.90 -4.19
CA ASP A 36 -13.80 -7.35 -5.11
C ASP A 36 -15.22 -6.78 -4.84
N GLY A 37 -15.38 -6.01 -3.77
CA GLY A 37 -16.66 -5.41 -3.39
C GLY A 37 -16.62 -3.88 -3.18
N GLY A 38 -15.63 -3.18 -3.74
CA GLY A 38 -15.53 -1.72 -3.70
C GLY A 38 -14.64 -1.15 -2.60
N SER A 39 -14.16 -1.96 -1.66
CA SER A 39 -13.14 -1.53 -0.71
C SER A 39 -11.76 -1.41 -1.38
N GLU A 40 -10.86 -0.70 -0.75
CA GLU A 40 -9.48 -0.52 -1.21
C GLU A 40 -8.51 -1.05 -0.16
N TRP A 41 -7.36 -1.56 -0.61
CA TRP A 41 -6.29 -2.02 0.27
C TRP A 41 -4.99 -1.28 -0.01
N LYS A 42 -4.17 -1.21 1.02
CA LYS A 42 -2.78 -0.74 0.95
C LYS A 42 -1.89 -1.68 1.76
N LEU A 43 -0.78 -2.10 1.18
CA LEU A 43 0.26 -2.86 1.85
C LEU A 43 1.58 -2.09 1.78
N LYS A 44 2.09 -1.72 2.94
CA LYS A 44 3.33 -0.96 3.08
C LYS A 44 4.36 -1.81 3.80
N LEU A 45 5.55 -1.91 3.22
CA LEU A 45 6.71 -2.56 3.82
C LEU A 45 7.77 -1.49 4.10
N SER A 46 8.25 -1.43 5.34
CA SER A 46 9.23 -0.44 5.77
C SER A 46 10.38 -1.11 6.50
N PRO A 47 11.63 -0.66 6.30
CA PRO A 47 12.74 -1.13 7.11
C PRO A 47 12.56 -0.68 8.56
N ASP A 48 12.82 -1.58 9.50
CA ASP A 48 12.72 -1.34 10.95
C ASP A 48 13.87 -2.05 11.68
N ASN A 49 14.98 -1.34 11.85
CA ASN A 49 16.16 -1.83 12.57
C ASN A 49 16.64 -3.23 12.14
N GLY A 50 16.82 -3.43 10.83
CA GLY A 50 17.21 -4.73 10.25
C GLY A 50 16.08 -5.74 10.17
N ARG A 51 14.84 -5.32 10.45
CA ARG A 51 13.60 -6.08 10.27
C ARG A 51 12.69 -5.37 9.28
N ILE A 52 11.57 -5.95 8.97
CA ILE A 52 10.57 -5.39 8.06
C ILE A 52 9.27 -5.17 8.83
N GLU A 53 8.78 -3.93 8.84
CA GLU A 53 7.42 -3.64 9.29
C GLU A 53 6.48 -3.78 8.10
N ALA A 54 5.48 -4.64 8.21
CA ALA A 54 4.41 -4.79 7.23
C ALA A 54 3.12 -4.19 7.79
N GLU A 55 2.53 -3.29 7.04
CA GLU A 55 1.33 -2.55 7.42
C GLU A 55 0.26 -2.74 6.35
N PHE A 56 -0.80 -3.46 6.70
CA PHE A 56 -1.91 -3.76 5.81
C PHE A 56 -3.15 -3.00 6.24
N GLU A 57 -3.64 -2.13 5.36
CA GLU A 57 -4.83 -1.32 5.58
C GLU A 57 -5.93 -1.71 4.60
N VAL A 58 -7.14 -1.83 5.09
CA VAL A 58 -8.35 -1.93 4.27
C VAL A 58 -9.25 -0.74 4.59
N ASP A 59 -9.63 0.00 3.55
CA ASP A 59 -10.58 1.09 3.60
C ASP A 59 -11.88 0.66 2.96
N GLN A 60 -12.89 0.42 3.79
CA GLN A 60 -14.22 -0.04 3.37
C GLN A 60 -15.20 1.13 3.23
N ASN A 61 -14.91 2.27 3.85
CA ASN A 61 -15.83 3.39 4.00
C ASN A 61 -17.13 3.04 4.75
N VAL A 62 -17.10 1.94 5.52
CA VAL A 62 -18.17 1.50 6.43
C VAL A 62 -17.53 1.03 7.72
N SER A 63 -17.94 1.59 8.85
CA SER A 63 -17.44 1.23 10.18
C SER A 63 -18.25 0.12 10.82
N GLY A 64 -17.59 -0.75 11.57
CA GLY A 64 -18.22 -1.77 12.40
C GLY A 64 -18.22 -3.17 11.80
N ASP A 65 -17.74 -3.36 10.58
CA ASP A 65 -17.61 -4.68 9.97
C ASP A 65 -16.36 -5.39 10.45
N GLN A 66 -16.50 -6.67 10.72
CA GLN A 66 -15.39 -7.54 11.06
C GLN A 66 -14.81 -8.21 9.82
N TRP A 67 -13.48 -8.21 9.74
CA TRP A 67 -12.72 -8.81 8.67
C TRP A 67 -11.75 -9.83 9.23
N ARG A 68 -11.66 -10.99 8.62
CA ARG A 68 -10.59 -11.96 8.91
C ARG A 68 -9.39 -11.62 8.08
N VAL A 69 -8.24 -11.39 8.74
CA VAL A 69 -6.99 -11.00 8.09
C VAL A 69 -5.95 -12.11 8.27
N LYS A 70 -5.27 -12.43 7.18
CA LYS A 70 -4.13 -13.35 7.16
C LYS A 70 -3.00 -12.68 6.41
N ILE A 71 -1.78 -12.79 6.93
CA ILE A 71 -0.58 -12.31 6.25
C ILE A 71 0.41 -13.47 6.15
N ARG A 72 1.00 -13.64 4.95
CA ARG A 72 2.08 -14.57 4.69
C ARG A 72 3.35 -13.81 4.37
N HIS A 73 4.46 -14.32 4.86
CA HIS A 73 5.81 -13.86 4.55
C HIS A 73 6.58 -15.05 3.97
N ASP A 74 7.06 -14.93 2.73
CA ASP A 74 7.72 -16.01 1.99
C ASP A 74 6.92 -17.33 2.01
N GLY A 75 5.60 -17.23 1.92
CA GLY A 75 4.68 -18.36 1.92
C GLY A 75 4.25 -18.87 3.31
N ASP A 76 4.93 -18.47 4.37
CA ASP A 76 4.57 -18.85 5.74
C ASP A 76 3.56 -17.88 6.34
N ARG A 77 2.54 -18.42 6.99
CA ARG A 77 1.56 -17.60 7.68
C ARG A 77 2.15 -17.02 8.96
N VAL A 78 2.29 -15.69 9.02
CA VAL A 78 2.88 -14.96 10.14
C VAL A 78 1.84 -14.17 10.95
N PHE A 79 0.63 -14.02 10.42
CA PHE A 79 -0.47 -13.34 11.09
C PHE A 79 -1.82 -13.96 10.70
N ARG A 80 -2.69 -14.09 11.68
CA ARG A 80 -4.11 -14.43 11.50
C ARG A 80 -4.92 -13.89 12.67
N ASP A 81 -5.84 -12.96 12.40
CA ASP A 81 -6.74 -12.42 13.40
C ASP A 81 -7.94 -11.75 12.71
N THR A 82 -8.88 -11.31 13.53
CA THR A 82 -10.02 -10.50 13.08
C THR A 82 -9.71 -9.04 13.36
N ALA A 83 -10.02 -8.18 12.40
CA ALA A 83 -9.95 -6.72 12.54
C ALA A 83 -11.33 -6.11 12.26
N THR A 84 -11.64 -5.02 12.93
CA THR A 84 -12.93 -4.33 12.78
C THR A 84 -12.70 -2.96 12.19
N THR A 85 -13.44 -2.61 11.13
CA THR A 85 -13.40 -1.28 10.56
C THR A 85 -13.94 -0.26 11.53
N GLY A 86 -13.31 0.91 11.58
CA GLY A 86 -13.66 1.97 12.51
C GLY A 86 -13.29 3.36 11.99
N GLY A 87 -13.57 4.37 12.81
CA GLY A 87 -13.28 5.75 12.52
C GLY A 87 -14.15 6.34 11.40
N ALA A 88 -13.86 7.58 11.02
CA ALA A 88 -14.60 8.29 9.96
C ALA A 88 -14.40 7.67 8.58
N SER A 89 -13.25 7.03 8.35
CA SER A 89 -12.93 6.38 7.07
C SER A 89 -13.50 4.99 6.94
N GLY A 90 -13.95 4.33 8.02
CA GLY A 90 -14.38 2.95 7.99
C GLY A 90 -13.28 2.00 7.56
N SER A 91 -12.11 2.10 8.19
CA SER A 91 -10.91 1.35 7.86
C SER A 91 -10.36 0.59 9.06
N PHE A 92 -9.47 -0.36 8.79
CA PHE A 92 -8.58 -0.96 9.79
C PHE A 92 -7.16 -1.04 9.25
N THR A 93 -6.20 -1.10 10.16
CA THR A 93 -4.79 -1.33 9.85
C THR A 93 -4.26 -2.46 10.73
N VAL A 94 -3.59 -3.43 10.11
CA VAL A 94 -2.82 -4.47 10.79
C VAL A 94 -1.35 -4.20 10.57
N ARG A 95 -0.58 -4.20 11.66
CA ARG A 95 0.87 -3.96 11.64
C ARG A 95 1.59 -5.12 12.29
N ILE A 96 2.58 -5.66 11.58
CA ILE A 96 3.46 -6.72 12.08
C ILE A 96 4.90 -6.35 11.79
N VAL A 97 5.83 -6.92 12.55
CA VAL A 97 7.28 -6.80 12.32
C VAL A 97 7.84 -8.20 12.11
N GLU A 98 8.55 -8.39 10.99
CA GLU A 98 9.10 -9.66 10.56
C GLU A 98 10.60 -9.56 10.34
N ASN A 99 11.30 -10.70 10.35
CA ASN A 99 12.71 -10.73 10.00
C ASN A 99 12.91 -10.35 8.53
N ASP A 100 13.99 -9.62 8.25
CA ASP A 100 14.46 -9.39 6.89
C ASP A 100 15.34 -10.58 6.50
N ASN A 101 14.78 -11.48 5.69
CA ASN A 101 15.48 -12.66 5.22
C ASN A 101 16.45 -12.31 4.10
N ALA A 102 17.43 -13.16 3.86
CA ALA A 102 18.33 -13.00 2.72
C ALA A 102 17.53 -13.10 1.40
N GLY A 103 17.83 -12.18 0.47
CA GLY A 103 17.11 -12.08 -0.79
C GLY A 103 15.80 -11.30 -0.67
N THR A 104 14.90 -11.53 -1.62
CA THR A 104 13.60 -10.85 -1.65
C THR A 104 12.64 -11.45 -0.63
N ASP A 105 12.00 -10.58 0.15
CA ASP A 105 10.93 -10.95 1.07
C ASP A 105 9.58 -10.68 0.41
N ALA A 106 8.78 -11.73 0.19
CA ALA A 106 7.47 -11.66 -0.44
C ALA A 106 6.37 -11.68 0.62
N PHE A 107 5.52 -10.65 0.62
CA PHE A 107 4.36 -10.56 1.52
C PHE A 107 3.07 -10.68 0.73
N LYS A 108 2.12 -11.43 1.29
CA LYS A 108 0.76 -11.53 0.80
C LYS A 108 -0.22 -11.36 1.96
N ALA A 109 -1.05 -10.33 1.87
CA ALA A 109 -2.10 -10.06 2.84
C ALA A 109 -3.46 -10.33 2.22
N LYS A 110 -4.33 -11.03 2.94
CA LYS A 110 -5.69 -11.32 2.53
C LYS A 110 -6.65 -10.95 3.65
N ALA A 111 -7.70 -10.21 3.31
CA ALA A 111 -8.77 -9.88 4.23
C ALA A 111 -10.11 -10.29 3.61
N ARG A 112 -10.99 -10.90 4.44
CA ARG A 112 -12.36 -11.24 4.05
C ARG A 112 -13.34 -10.62 5.03
N ASN A 113 -14.27 -9.85 4.51
CA ASN A 113 -15.38 -9.29 5.29
C ASN A 113 -16.32 -10.41 5.72
N LEU A 114 -16.54 -10.56 7.03
CA LEU A 114 -17.38 -11.64 7.57
C LEU A 114 -18.88 -11.40 7.37
N SER A 115 -19.28 -10.17 7.03
CA SER A 115 -20.67 -9.81 6.77
C SER A 115 -21.04 -9.85 5.28
N THR A 116 -20.13 -9.48 4.40
CA THR A 116 -20.38 -9.31 2.96
C THR A 116 -19.66 -10.32 2.08
N ASP A 117 -18.71 -11.08 2.63
CA ASP A 117 -17.77 -11.96 1.93
C ASP A 117 -16.82 -11.25 0.95
N GLU A 118 -16.77 -9.92 0.97
CA GLU A 118 -15.79 -9.17 0.19
C GLU A 118 -14.35 -9.59 0.52
N VAL A 119 -13.51 -9.71 -0.50
CA VAL A 119 -12.11 -10.14 -0.37
C VAL A 119 -11.17 -9.09 -0.92
N CYS A 120 -10.16 -8.78 -0.12
CA CYS A 120 -9.01 -7.98 -0.50
C CYS A 120 -7.78 -8.88 -0.53
N VAL A 121 -6.96 -8.79 -1.57
CA VAL A 121 -5.68 -9.49 -1.66
C VAL A 121 -4.62 -8.48 -2.08
N GLY A 122 -3.65 -8.27 -1.20
CA GLY A 122 -2.52 -7.39 -1.44
C GLY A 122 -1.21 -8.17 -1.46
N THR A 123 -0.31 -7.82 -2.36
CA THR A 123 1.05 -8.37 -2.44
C THR A 123 2.06 -7.25 -2.53
N ALA A 124 3.21 -7.45 -1.91
CA ALA A 124 4.35 -6.55 -1.98
C ALA A 124 5.62 -7.34 -1.72
N SER A 125 6.74 -6.87 -2.25
CA SER A 125 8.06 -7.48 -2.05
C SER A 125 9.05 -6.43 -1.57
N PHE A 126 9.90 -6.84 -0.64
CA PHE A 126 10.92 -5.99 -0.02
C PHE A 126 12.32 -6.50 -0.32
#